data_6f4a0fa78d2e96f92e8e1a794bafa58d
#
_entry.id   6f4a0fa78d2e96f92e8e1a794bafa58d
#
_cell.length_a   1.000
_cell.length_b   1.000
_cell.length_c   1.000
_cell.angle_alpha   90.00
_cell.angle_beta   90.00
_cell.angle_gamma   90.00
#
_symmetry.space_group_name_H-M   'P 1'
#
loop_
_entity.id
_entity.type
_entity.pdbx_description
1 polymer ?
#
loop_
_entity_poly.entity_id
_entity_poly.type
_entity_poly.pdbx_seq_one_letter_code
_entity_poly.pdbx_strand_id
1 'polypeptide(L)'
;IGNKPVKNADSGIFVRGSGKSQVNLWCWPCGSGQLWSFHGSKDPAIRKGAVPKVNADKPVGEWNEMEITMKGETVTVVLNGKTVIDQSKMPGVGTKGPIVLQHHGGYNAKNKTWSSASALIQFRNLSIKEL
;
A
#
# COMPACT_ATOMS: atom_id res chain seq x y z
N ILE A 1 -16.77 7.88 7.82
CA ILE A 1 -18.12 7.32 7.94
C ILE A 1 -19.02 8.46 8.45
N GLY A 2 -20.13 8.75 7.77
CA GLY A 2 -21.02 9.84 8.16
C GLY A 2 -20.37 11.22 8.06
N ASN A 3 -19.75 11.57 6.94
CA ASN A 3 -19.08 12.85 6.66
C ASN A 3 -17.89 13.21 7.57
N LYS A 4 -17.43 12.30 8.40
CA LYS A 4 -16.19 12.50 9.16
C LYS A 4 -15.03 11.76 8.50
N PRO A 5 -13.83 12.38 8.36
CA PRO A 5 -12.65 11.69 7.89
C PRO A 5 -12.40 10.45 8.76
N VAL A 6 -12.20 9.31 8.12
CA VAL A 6 -11.78 8.10 8.85
C VAL A 6 -10.31 8.27 9.19
N LYS A 7 -10.01 8.49 10.45
CA LYS A 7 -8.64 8.38 10.95
C LYS A 7 -8.28 6.90 10.98
N ASN A 8 -7.04 6.56 10.64
CA ASN A 8 -6.52 5.19 10.66
C ASN A 8 -7.13 4.28 9.57
N ALA A 9 -7.49 4.83 8.43
CA ALA A 9 -7.71 4.01 7.25
C ALA A 9 -6.40 3.27 6.94
N ASP A 10 -6.46 1.96 6.89
CA ASP A 10 -5.30 1.13 6.60
C ASP A 10 -5.71 0.04 5.62
N SER A 11 -4.98 -0.05 4.55
CA SER A 11 -5.11 -1.08 3.53
C SER A 11 -3.81 -1.21 2.77
N GLY A 12 -3.78 -2.05 1.76
CA GLY A 12 -2.60 -2.21 0.92
C GLY A 12 -2.86 -3.06 -0.29
N ILE A 13 -1.96 -2.95 -1.22
CA ILE A 13 -1.89 -3.79 -2.40
C ILE A 13 -0.62 -4.63 -2.29
N PHE A 14 -0.78 -5.95 -2.30
CA PHE A 14 0.36 -6.86 -2.32
C PHE A 14 0.61 -7.31 -3.75
N VAL A 15 1.84 -7.23 -4.17
CA VAL A 15 2.27 -7.74 -5.47
C VAL A 15 2.96 -9.08 -5.31
N ARG A 16 2.82 -9.99 -6.29
CA ARG A 16 3.44 -11.31 -6.30
C ARG A 16 3.18 -12.18 -5.05
N GLY A 17 2.02 -12.00 -4.41
CA GLY A 17 1.54 -12.85 -3.32
C GLY A 17 2.39 -12.88 -2.05
N SER A 18 3.36 -11.99 -1.91
CA SER A 18 4.23 -11.94 -0.74
C SER A 18 3.72 -10.97 0.31
N GLY A 19 3.65 -11.39 1.57
CA GLY A 19 3.36 -10.48 2.68
C GLY A 19 4.38 -9.35 2.84
N LYS A 20 5.58 -9.50 2.25
CA LYS A 20 6.61 -8.45 2.23
C LYS A 20 6.35 -7.38 1.18
N SER A 21 5.56 -7.66 0.15
CA SER A 21 5.39 -6.80 -1.01
C SER A 21 4.25 -5.79 -0.89
N GLN A 22 3.86 -5.46 0.32
CA GLN A 22 2.78 -4.53 0.57
C GLN A 22 3.17 -3.10 0.21
N VAL A 23 2.39 -2.52 -0.70
CA VAL A 23 2.33 -1.09 -0.95
C VAL A 23 1.13 -0.56 -0.16
N ASN A 24 1.40 0.21 0.89
CA ASN A 24 0.38 0.68 1.80
C ASN A 24 -0.49 1.79 1.22
N LEU A 25 -1.74 1.75 1.62
CA LEU A 25 -2.71 2.83 1.39
C LEU A 25 -3.05 3.44 2.75
N TRP A 26 -2.62 4.69 2.94
CA TRP A 26 -2.74 5.38 4.23
C TRP A 26 -3.50 6.68 4.12
N CYS A 27 -4.10 7.09 5.25
CA CYS A 27 -4.49 8.48 5.48
C CYS A 27 -3.54 9.20 6.48
N TRP A 28 -2.29 8.79 6.50
CA TRP A 28 -1.25 9.35 7.36
C TRP A 28 -0.45 10.45 6.64
N PRO A 29 0.30 11.27 7.37
CA PRO A 29 1.09 12.36 6.77
C PRO A 29 2.09 11.92 5.70
N CYS A 30 2.65 10.70 5.79
CA CYS A 30 3.55 10.18 4.77
C CYS A 30 2.86 9.85 3.44
N GLY A 31 1.53 9.66 3.46
CA GLY A 31 0.75 9.31 2.28
C GLY A 31 0.84 7.84 1.88
N SER A 32 0.06 7.51 0.85
CA SER A 32 0.03 6.18 0.26
C SER A 32 1.29 5.89 -0.55
N GLY A 33 1.61 4.61 -0.67
CA GLY A 33 2.77 4.12 -1.43
C GLY A 33 3.89 3.54 -0.55
N GLN A 34 3.86 3.70 0.79
CA GLN A 34 4.91 3.19 1.66
C GLN A 34 5.07 1.67 1.51
N LEU A 35 6.31 1.21 1.43
CA LEU A 35 6.64 -0.21 1.43
C LEU A 35 6.74 -0.71 2.87
N TRP A 36 5.61 -1.21 3.39
CA TRP A 36 5.45 -1.49 4.82
C TRP A 36 6.55 -2.35 5.42
N SER A 37 6.88 -3.47 4.80
CA SER A 37 7.89 -4.40 5.35
C SER A 37 9.33 -3.87 5.32
N PHE A 38 9.57 -2.78 4.63
CA PHE A 38 10.90 -2.24 4.39
C PHE A 38 11.16 -0.88 5.04
N HIS A 39 10.13 -0.19 5.52
CA HIS A 39 10.29 1.12 6.16
C HIS A 39 11.10 1.07 7.47
N GLY A 40 11.17 -0.09 8.13
CA GLY A 40 11.98 -0.37 9.31
C GLY A 40 13.28 -1.12 9.02
N SER A 41 13.71 -1.22 7.76
CA SER A 41 14.92 -1.96 7.38
C SER A 41 16.17 -1.45 8.10
N LYS A 42 17.05 -2.39 8.48
CA LYS A 42 18.39 -2.06 9.01
C LYS A 42 19.29 -1.43 7.95
N ASP A 43 19.06 -1.77 6.66
CA ASP A 43 19.73 -1.13 5.54
C ASP A 43 19.16 0.29 5.32
N PRO A 44 19.98 1.35 5.48
CA PRO A 44 19.51 2.73 5.37
C PRO A 44 18.98 3.07 3.97
N ALA A 45 19.53 2.46 2.91
CA ALA A 45 19.11 2.73 1.53
C ALA A 45 17.72 2.13 1.28
N ILE A 46 17.49 0.88 1.72
CA ILE A 46 16.19 0.23 1.64
C ILE A 46 15.16 0.99 2.48
N ARG A 47 15.50 1.33 3.72
CA ARG A 47 14.61 2.08 4.62
C ARG A 47 14.20 3.42 4.02
N LYS A 48 15.16 4.20 3.49
CA LYS A 48 14.89 5.49 2.85
C LYS A 48 14.01 5.33 1.61
N GLY A 49 14.29 4.32 0.78
CA GLY A 49 13.53 4.04 -0.42
C GLY A 49 12.10 3.56 -0.16
N ALA A 50 11.84 3.00 1.02
CA ALA A 50 10.54 2.45 1.39
C ALA A 50 9.50 3.50 1.83
N VAL A 51 9.91 4.75 2.00
CA VAL A 51 9.02 5.84 2.43
C VAL A 51 8.69 6.76 1.25
N PRO A 52 7.43 7.12 1.04
CA PRO A 52 7.05 8.05 -0.01
C PRO A 52 7.84 9.36 0.04
N LYS A 53 8.34 9.79 -1.10
CA LYS A 53 9.08 11.07 -1.24
C LYS A 53 8.19 12.28 -1.03
N VAL A 54 6.89 12.11 -1.26
CA VAL A 54 5.86 13.14 -1.13
C VAL A 54 4.52 12.49 -0.86
N ASN A 55 3.69 13.12 -0.03
CA ASN A 55 2.28 12.76 0.06
C ASN A 55 1.56 13.28 -1.20
N ALA A 56 1.05 12.37 -2.01
CA ALA A 56 0.33 12.67 -3.23
C ALA A 56 -1.13 12.23 -3.18
N ASP A 57 -1.63 11.84 -1.99
CA ASP A 57 -3.03 11.49 -1.81
C ASP A 57 -3.94 12.69 -2.05
N LYS A 58 -5.07 12.42 -2.67
CA LYS A 58 -6.19 13.35 -2.70
C LYS A 58 -6.95 13.30 -1.37
N PRO A 59 -7.76 14.29 -1.07
CA PRO A 59 -8.62 14.29 0.11
C PRO A 59 -9.44 13.00 0.24
N VAL A 60 -9.70 12.59 1.49
CA VAL A 60 -10.56 11.42 1.76
C VAL A 60 -11.92 11.60 1.11
N GLY A 61 -12.36 10.57 0.40
CA GLY A 61 -13.61 10.59 -0.39
C GLY A 61 -13.37 10.81 -1.89
N GLU A 62 -12.19 11.22 -2.28
CA GLU A 62 -11.82 11.34 -3.69
C GLU A 62 -11.09 10.10 -4.20
N TRP A 63 -11.26 9.81 -5.51
CA TRP A 63 -10.55 8.73 -6.16
C TRP A 63 -9.09 9.08 -6.41
N ASN A 64 -8.22 8.19 -5.97
CA ASN A 64 -6.80 8.21 -6.29
C ASN A 64 -6.52 7.24 -7.45
N GLU A 65 -5.50 7.55 -8.23
CA GLU A 65 -4.97 6.68 -9.28
C GLU A 65 -3.57 6.23 -8.87
N MET A 66 -3.34 4.93 -8.89
CA MET A 66 -2.05 4.36 -8.49
C MET A 66 -1.55 3.39 -9.55
N GLU A 67 -0.30 3.54 -9.94
CA GLU A 67 0.44 2.60 -10.75
C GLU A 67 1.58 2.00 -9.93
N ILE A 68 1.67 0.68 -9.92
CA ILE A 68 2.75 -0.06 -9.25
C ILE A 68 3.49 -0.86 -10.31
N THR A 69 4.74 -0.52 -10.56
CA THR A 69 5.61 -1.24 -11.49
C THR A 69 6.65 -2.02 -10.70
N MET A 70 6.71 -3.33 -10.90
CA MET A 70 7.72 -4.17 -10.27
C MET A 70 8.54 -4.94 -11.31
N LYS A 71 9.86 -4.68 -11.32
CA LYS A 71 10.83 -5.34 -12.20
C LYS A 71 11.95 -5.97 -11.36
N GLY A 72 12.07 -7.30 -11.40
CA GLY A 72 12.94 -8.01 -10.47
C GLY A 72 12.51 -7.73 -9.02
N GLU A 73 13.42 -7.30 -8.19
CA GLU A 73 13.16 -6.88 -6.79
C GLU A 73 12.96 -5.36 -6.66
N THR A 74 12.84 -4.64 -7.75
CA THR A 74 12.74 -3.18 -7.75
C THR A 74 11.29 -2.76 -8.01
N VAL A 75 10.78 -1.85 -7.19
CA VAL A 75 9.42 -1.32 -7.30
C VAL A 75 9.44 0.20 -7.50
N THR A 76 8.56 0.66 -8.35
CA THR A 76 8.21 2.09 -8.53
C THR A 76 6.73 2.24 -8.29
N VAL A 77 6.35 3.25 -7.53
CA VAL A 77 4.95 3.60 -7.29
C VAL A 77 4.70 5.04 -7.73
N VAL A 78 3.74 5.20 -8.62
CA VAL A 78 3.22 6.50 -9.05
C VAL A 78 1.82 6.67 -8.48
N LEU A 79 1.58 7.76 -7.79
CA LEU A 79 0.28 8.11 -7.20
C LEU A 79 -0.15 9.47 -7.73
N ASN A 80 -1.31 9.51 -8.38
CA ASN A 80 -1.87 10.72 -8.98
C ASN A 80 -0.86 11.47 -9.88
N GLY A 81 -0.12 10.72 -10.70
CA GLY A 81 0.90 11.24 -11.62
C GLY A 81 2.23 11.62 -10.96
N LYS A 82 2.39 11.45 -9.65
CA LYS A 82 3.64 11.73 -8.93
C LYS A 82 4.35 10.44 -8.54
N THR A 83 5.63 10.30 -8.84
CA THR A 83 6.45 9.19 -8.38
C THR A 83 6.70 9.32 -6.88
N VAL A 84 6.00 8.53 -6.08
CA VAL A 84 6.12 8.54 -4.61
C VAL A 84 7.18 7.56 -4.11
N ILE A 85 7.34 6.43 -4.77
CA ILE A 85 8.43 5.46 -4.58
C ILE A 85 9.15 5.30 -5.92
N ASP A 86 10.45 5.40 -5.90
CA ASP A 86 11.27 5.40 -7.10
C ASP A 86 12.35 4.33 -7.03
N GLN A 87 12.20 3.29 -7.84
CA GLN A 87 13.12 2.17 -8.00
C GLN A 87 13.66 1.59 -6.68
N SER A 88 12.79 1.49 -5.68
CA SER A 88 13.16 1.00 -4.36
C SER A 88 13.25 -0.51 -4.34
N LYS A 89 14.22 -1.04 -3.60
CA LYS A 89 14.42 -2.48 -3.48
C LYS A 89 13.48 -3.12 -2.47
N MET A 90 12.94 -4.27 -2.85
CA MET A 90 12.12 -5.16 -2.01
C MET A 90 12.75 -6.57 -1.97
N PRO A 91 13.89 -6.73 -1.28
CA PRO A 91 14.62 -7.99 -1.31
C PRO A 91 13.81 -9.15 -0.71
N GLY A 92 13.89 -10.29 -1.37
CA GLY A 92 13.21 -11.53 -0.96
C GLY A 92 11.73 -11.55 -1.29
N VAL A 93 11.24 -10.65 -2.14
CA VAL A 93 9.94 -10.77 -2.79
C VAL A 93 10.08 -11.69 -3.99
N GLY A 94 9.22 -12.71 -4.08
CA GLY A 94 9.24 -13.68 -5.17
C GLY A 94 9.05 -13.06 -6.56
N THR A 95 9.35 -13.84 -7.60
CA THR A 95 9.23 -13.40 -8.99
C THR A 95 7.81 -13.50 -9.54
N LYS A 96 6.97 -14.33 -8.92
CA LYS A 96 5.58 -14.62 -9.34
C LYS A 96 4.67 -14.69 -8.12
N GLY A 97 3.39 -14.44 -8.33
CA GLY A 97 2.34 -14.60 -7.34
C GLY A 97 1.14 -13.68 -7.61
N PRO A 98 0.03 -13.89 -6.93
CA PRO A 98 -1.18 -13.11 -7.11
C PRO A 98 -0.98 -11.65 -6.66
N ILE A 99 -1.85 -10.79 -7.15
CA ILE A 99 -2.10 -9.47 -6.57
C ILE A 99 -3.19 -9.65 -5.51
N VAL A 100 -2.96 -9.05 -4.33
CA VAL A 100 -3.92 -9.13 -3.23
C VAL A 100 -4.29 -7.71 -2.80
N LEU A 101 -5.58 -7.46 -2.69
CA LEU A 101 -6.13 -6.24 -2.09
C LEU A 101 -6.41 -6.52 -0.62
N GLN A 102 -5.82 -5.74 0.27
CA GLN A 102 -5.95 -5.97 1.70
C GLN A 102 -7.30 -5.46 2.22
N HIS A 103 -8.00 -6.31 2.94
CA HIS A 103 -9.00 -5.91 3.91
C HIS A 103 -8.33 -5.90 5.29
N HIS A 104 -8.17 -4.73 5.88
CA HIS A 104 -7.58 -4.62 7.22
C HIS A 104 -8.66 -4.81 8.30
N GLY A 105 -8.36 -5.62 9.27
CA GLY A 105 -9.26 -5.99 10.35
C GLY A 105 -9.56 -7.49 10.38
N GLY A 106 -9.74 -8.02 11.56
CA GLY A 106 -10.04 -9.41 11.82
C GLY A 106 -11.30 -9.58 12.66
N TYR A 107 -12.08 -10.61 12.36
CA TYR A 107 -13.21 -10.99 13.21
C TYR A 107 -12.72 -11.80 14.41
N ASN A 108 -12.97 -11.31 15.61
CA ASN A 108 -12.74 -12.06 16.84
C ASN A 108 -13.98 -12.90 17.16
N ALA A 109 -13.90 -14.21 16.87
CA ALA A 109 -15.02 -15.13 17.07
C ALA A 109 -15.41 -15.28 18.55
N LYS A 110 -14.48 -15.02 19.48
CA LYS A 110 -14.70 -15.17 20.93
C LYS A 110 -15.63 -14.08 21.48
N ASN A 111 -15.42 -12.85 21.06
CA ASN A 111 -16.23 -11.70 21.48
C ASN A 111 -17.25 -11.27 20.42
N LYS A 112 -17.28 -11.94 19.27
CA LYS A 112 -18.16 -11.60 18.13
C LYS A 112 -17.98 -10.15 17.66
N THR A 113 -16.74 -9.64 17.71
CA THR A 113 -16.41 -8.27 17.33
C THR A 113 -15.33 -8.23 16.26
N TRP A 114 -15.33 -7.18 15.46
CA TRP A 114 -14.22 -6.88 14.56
C TRP A 114 -13.12 -6.12 15.31
N SER A 115 -11.87 -6.51 15.12
CA SER A 115 -10.71 -5.97 15.85
C SER A 115 -10.31 -4.56 15.42
N SER A 116 -10.80 -4.08 14.32
CA SER A 116 -10.68 -2.69 13.90
C SER A 116 -11.85 -2.32 13.01
N ALA A 117 -12.27 -1.05 13.06
CA ALA A 117 -13.13 -0.52 12.03
C ALA A 117 -12.30 -0.52 10.74
N SER A 118 -12.63 -1.40 9.82
CA SER A 118 -12.03 -1.36 8.49
C SER A 118 -12.40 -0.04 7.83
N ALA A 119 -11.39 0.67 7.35
CA ALA A 119 -11.64 1.78 6.47
C ALA A 119 -12.42 1.28 5.25
N LEU A 120 -13.44 2.02 4.85
CA LEU A 120 -14.12 1.78 3.60
C LEU A 120 -13.17 2.17 2.46
N ILE A 121 -12.39 1.21 1.99
CA ILE A 121 -11.57 1.37 0.80
C ILE A 121 -12.27 0.67 -0.35
N GLN A 122 -12.37 1.36 -1.46
CA GLN A 122 -12.95 0.86 -2.68
C GLN A 122 -11.88 0.83 -3.78
N PHE A 123 -11.90 -0.21 -4.58
CA PHE A 123 -11.02 -0.37 -5.73
C PHE A 123 -11.86 -0.43 -7.00
N ARG A 124 -11.37 0.19 -8.07
CA ARG A 124 -12.00 0.15 -9.39
C ARG A 124 -10.95 0.21 -10.49
N ASN A 125 -11.36 -0.15 -11.71
CA ASN A 125 -10.53 -0.05 -12.92
C ASN A 125 -9.16 -0.73 -12.76
N LEU A 126 -9.15 -1.93 -12.15
CA LEU A 126 -7.94 -2.69 -11.96
C LEU A 126 -7.46 -3.27 -13.29
N SER A 127 -6.21 -3.05 -13.63
CA SER A 127 -5.55 -3.63 -14.80
C SER A 127 -4.17 -4.13 -14.45
N ILE A 128 -3.73 -5.16 -15.17
CA ILE A 128 -2.40 -5.76 -15.02
C ILE A 128 -1.77 -5.80 -16.40
N LYS A 129 -0.51 -5.42 -16.48
CA LYS A 129 0.33 -5.57 -17.67
C LYS A 129 1.59 -6.34 -17.28
N GLU A 130 1.85 -7.41 -17.99
CA GLU A 130 3.13 -8.11 -17.90
C GLU A 130 4.18 -7.33 -18.72
N LEU A 131 5.39 -7.19 -18.16
CA LEU A 131 6.49 -6.42 -18.73
C LEU A 131 7.52 -7.33 -19.40
#